data_6d9b82d0f03d3a1f32ff8c739e800bfb
#
_entry.id   6d9b82d0f03d3a1f32ff8c739e800bfb
#
_cell.length_a   1.000
_cell.length_b   1.000
_cell.length_c   1.000
_cell.angle_alpha   90.00
_cell.angle_beta   90.00
_cell.angle_gamma   90.00
#
_symmetry.space_group_name_H-M   'P 1'
#
loop_
_entity.id
_entity.type
_entity.pdbx_description
1 polymer ?
#
loop_
_entity_poly.entity_id
_entity_poly.type
_entity_poly.pdbx_seq_one_letter_code
_entity_poly.pdbx_strand_id
1 'polypeptide(L)'
;MHSLLTYYDEKLHLKTVWNEGFEAAQKEIDELKSTLQDKIAEIAKKDAEIAKLDAEIAKVDAEIAKVDAEIEELNRQLAEKQENND
;
A
#
# COMPACT_ATOMS: atom_id res chain seq x y z
N MET A 1 53.26 9.14 -31.63
CA MET A 1 53.65 8.54 -30.35
C MET A 1 53.20 9.43 -29.22
N HIS A 2 52.40 8.90 -28.32
CA HIS A 2 51.93 9.67 -27.14
C HIS A 2 53.07 9.89 -26.15
N SER A 3 53.20 11.10 -25.64
CA SER A 3 54.14 11.37 -24.57
C SER A 3 53.61 10.70 -23.28
N LEU A 4 54.48 10.50 -22.32
CA LEU A 4 54.08 9.95 -21.04
C LEU A 4 52.99 10.82 -20.35
N LEU A 5 53.12 12.13 -20.52
CA LEU A 5 52.17 13.10 -19.98
C LEU A 5 50.79 12.92 -20.58
N THR A 6 50.68 12.74 -21.89
CA THR A 6 49.42 12.52 -22.57
C THR A 6 48.76 11.21 -22.14
N TYR A 7 49.57 10.17 -21.94
CA TYR A 7 49.07 8.89 -21.42
C TYR A 7 48.46 9.03 -20.02
N TYR A 8 49.11 9.76 -19.12
CA TYR A 8 48.60 10.04 -17.79
C TYR A 8 47.31 10.86 -17.82
N ASP A 9 47.23 11.85 -18.72
CA ASP A 9 46.04 12.71 -18.85
C ASP A 9 44.84 11.91 -19.33
N GLU A 10 45.03 11.00 -20.30
CA GLU A 10 43.97 10.14 -20.81
C GLU A 10 43.49 9.18 -19.71
N LYS A 11 44.41 8.57 -18.97
CA LYS A 11 44.06 7.66 -17.89
C LYS A 11 43.33 8.37 -16.76
N LEU A 12 43.77 9.58 -16.41
CA LEU A 12 43.11 10.36 -15.39
C LEU A 12 41.71 10.80 -15.82
N HIS A 13 41.55 11.16 -17.10
CA HIS A 13 40.24 11.54 -17.65
C HIS A 13 39.28 10.36 -17.60
N LEU A 14 39.68 9.16 -17.99
CA LEU A 14 38.87 7.96 -17.93
C LEU A 14 38.43 7.65 -16.51
N LYS A 15 39.34 7.80 -15.54
CA LYS A 15 39.08 7.57 -14.14
C LYS A 15 38.04 8.59 -13.61
N THR A 16 38.17 9.85 -14.03
CA THR A 16 37.22 10.90 -13.63
C THR A 16 35.82 10.63 -14.20
N VAL A 17 35.76 10.27 -15.50
CA VAL A 17 34.46 9.92 -16.14
C VAL A 17 33.82 8.73 -15.43
N TRP A 18 34.61 7.70 -15.09
CA TRP A 18 34.11 6.52 -14.40
C TRP A 18 33.56 6.88 -13.00
N ASN A 19 34.30 7.72 -12.25
CA ASN A 19 33.88 8.16 -10.91
C ASN A 19 32.61 8.98 -10.97
N GLU A 20 32.47 9.89 -11.95
CA GLU A 20 31.27 10.70 -12.15
C GLU A 20 30.06 9.81 -12.47
N GLY A 21 30.25 8.81 -13.34
CA GLY A 21 29.22 7.84 -13.66
C GLY A 21 28.81 7.01 -12.46
N PHE A 22 29.78 6.59 -11.66
CA PHE A 22 29.52 5.83 -10.44
C PHE A 22 28.74 6.66 -9.41
N GLU A 23 29.14 7.92 -9.21
CA GLU A 23 28.44 8.82 -8.28
C GLU A 23 27.02 9.10 -8.73
N ALA A 24 26.80 9.33 -10.04
CA ALA A 24 25.46 9.55 -10.58
C ALA A 24 24.60 8.32 -10.40
N ALA A 25 25.13 7.12 -10.64
CA ALA A 25 24.41 5.87 -10.43
C ALA A 25 24.07 5.66 -8.96
N GLN A 26 25.00 5.97 -8.06
CA GLN A 26 24.78 5.83 -6.62
C GLN A 26 23.69 6.78 -6.12
N LYS A 27 23.68 8.00 -6.63
CA LYS A 27 22.64 8.99 -6.31
C LYS A 27 21.27 8.49 -6.74
N GLU A 28 21.18 7.95 -7.96
CA GLU A 28 19.93 7.40 -8.50
C GLU A 28 19.45 6.21 -7.66
N ILE A 29 20.36 5.32 -7.26
CA ILE A 29 20.04 4.19 -6.38
C ILE A 29 19.51 4.69 -5.05
N ASP A 30 20.15 5.69 -4.45
CA ASP A 30 19.72 6.24 -3.16
C ASP A 30 18.33 6.88 -3.25
N GLU A 31 18.06 7.60 -4.35
CA GLU A 31 16.74 8.19 -4.60
C GLU A 31 15.66 7.12 -4.76
N LEU A 32 15.97 6.04 -5.49
CA LEU A 32 15.06 4.91 -5.67
C LEU A 32 14.79 4.19 -4.36
N LYS A 33 15.80 4.02 -3.51
CA LYS A 33 15.63 3.41 -2.19
C LYS A 33 14.72 4.25 -1.31
N SER A 34 14.91 5.57 -1.32
CA SER A 34 14.09 6.50 -0.55
C SER A 34 12.63 6.45 -1.01
N THR A 35 12.40 6.47 -2.33
CA THR A 35 11.06 6.36 -2.91
C THR A 35 10.40 5.03 -2.52
N LEU A 36 11.17 3.95 -2.56
CA LEU A 36 10.67 2.63 -2.20
C LEU A 36 10.27 2.57 -0.73
N GLN A 37 11.07 3.14 0.17
CA GLN A 37 10.75 3.21 1.59
C GLN A 37 9.46 3.99 1.84
N ASP A 38 9.28 5.12 1.13
CA ASP A 38 8.07 5.93 1.24
C ASP A 38 6.83 5.15 0.79
N LYS A 39 6.97 4.41 -0.31
CA LYS A 39 5.86 3.58 -0.82
C LYS A 39 5.53 2.41 0.10
N ILE A 40 6.54 1.80 0.71
CA ILE A 40 6.33 0.74 1.71
C ILE A 40 5.55 1.29 2.90
N ALA A 41 5.91 2.49 3.38
CA ALA A 41 5.20 3.14 4.47
C ALA A 41 3.75 3.46 4.10
N GLU A 42 3.50 3.93 2.87
CA GLU A 42 2.15 4.19 2.39
C GLU A 42 1.31 2.91 2.32
N ILE A 43 1.90 1.82 1.83
CA ILE A 43 1.22 0.52 1.74
C ILE A 43 0.85 0.03 3.14
N ALA A 44 1.77 0.12 4.10
CA ALA A 44 1.50 -0.28 5.47
C ALA A 44 0.34 0.52 6.09
N LYS A 45 0.30 1.82 5.81
CA LYS A 45 -0.77 2.70 6.27
C LYS A 45 -2.12 2.31 5.65
N LYS A 46 -2.13 2.06 4.34
CA LYS A 46 -3.35 1.64 3.63
C LYS A 46 -3.82 0.27 4.09
N ASP A 47 -2.92 -0.66 4.35
CA ASP A 47 -3.26 -1.97 4.89
C ASP A 47 -3.93 -1.85 6.25
N ALA A 48 -3.43 -0.95 7.11
CA ALA A 48 -4.06 -0.69 8.40
C ALA A 48 -5.47 -0.10 8.24
N GLU A 49 -5.66 0.80 7.28
CA GLU A 49 -6.98 1.37 6.97
C GLU A 49 -7.94 0.30 6.44
N ILE A 50 -7.46 -0.60 5.58
CA ILE A 50 -8.26 -1.71 5.05
C ILE A 50 -8.69 -2.63 6.19
N ALA A 51 -7.78 -2.98 7.10
CA ALA A 51 -8.12 -3.82 8.25
C ALA A 51 -9.18 -3.18 9.13
N LYS A 52 -9.11 -1.88 9.32
CA LYS A 52 -10.10 -1.11 10.09
C LYS A 52 -11.46 -1.14 9.39
N LEU A 53 -11.49 -0.93 8.08
CA LEU A 53 -12.73 -0.98 7.30
C LEU A 53 -13.32 -2.38 7.29
N ASP A 54 -12.51 -3.41 7.19
CA ASP A 54 -12.99 -4.79 7.28
C ASP A 54 -13.65 -5.07 8.61
N ALA A 55 -13.09 -4.56 9.71
CA ALA A 55 -13.69 -4.70 11.04
C ALA A 55 -15.04 -3.96 11.12
N GLU A 56 -15.13 -2.78 10.52
CA GLU A 56 -16.38 -2.02 10.48
C GLU A 56 -17.44 -2.73 9.65
N ILE A 57 -17.06 -3.32 8.51
CA ILE A 57 -17.96 -4.11 7.66
C ILE A 57 -18.49 -5.31 8.44
N ALA A 58 -17.64 -6.03 9.15
CA ALA A 58 -18.06 -7.18 9.96
C ALA A 58 -19.06 -6.78 11.02
N LYS A 59 -18.87 -5.61 11.63
CA LYS A 59 -19.78 -5.07 12.64
C LYS A 59 -21.14 -4.73 12.04
N VAL A 60 -21.15 -4.07 10.87
CA VAL A 60 -22.39 -3.74 10.18
C VAL A 60 -23.13 -5.01 9.73
N ASP A 61 -22.41 -5.99 9.23
CA ASP A 61 -23.01 -7.27 8.84
C ASP A 61 -23.67 -7.96 10.01
N ALA A 62 -23.07 -7.91 11.20
CA ALA A 62 -23.67 -8.47 12.41
C ALA A 62 -24.94 -7.70 12.80
N GLU A 63 -24.95 -6.37 12.65
CA GLU A 63 -26.12 -5.54 12.91
C GLU A 63 -27.25 -5.86 11.93
N ILE A 64 -26.92 -6.04 10.65
CA ILE A 64 -27.90 -6.42 9.63
C ILE A 64 -28.52 -7.77 9.95
N ALA A 65 -27.72 -8.76 10.33
CA ALA A 65 -28.22 -10.08 10.71
C ALA A 65 -29.18 -10.00 11.91
N LYS A 66 -28.85 -9.15 12.86
CA LYS A 66 -29.71 -8.91 14.04
C LYS A 66 -31.05 -8.30 13.65
N VAL A 67 -31.02 -7.29 12.80
CA VAL A 67 -32.25 -6.63 12.31
C VAL A 67 -33.08 -7.61 11.50
N ASP A 68 -32.47 -8.41 10.64
CA ASP A 68 -33.18 -9.42 9.84
C ASP A 68 -33.89 -10.42 10.76
N ALA A 69 -33.24 -10.86 11.83
CA ALA A 69 -33.86 -11.75 12.79
C ALA A 69 -35.05 -11.09 13.51
N GLU A 70 -34.92 -9.81 13.84
CA GLU A 70 -36.02 -9.05 14.44
C GLU A 70 -37.21 -8.92 13.47
N ILE A 71 -36.93 -8.68 12.20
CA ILE A 71 -37.98 -8.58 11.18
C ILE A 71 -38.71 -9.91 11.04
N GLU A 72 -38.00 -11.02 10.99
CA GLU A 72 -38.58 -12.36 10.92
C GLU A 72 -39.50 -12.63 12.13
N GLU A 73 -39.05 -12.27 13.32
CA GLU A 73 -39.82 -12.45 14.52
C GLU A 73 -41.09 -11.58 14.53
N LEU A 74 -40.97 -10.33 14.09
CA LEU A 74 -42.14 -9.45 13.97
C LEU A 74 -43.14 -9.96 12.95
N ASN A 75 -42.68 -10.47 11.82
CA ASN A 75 -43.56 -11.06 10.81
C ASN A 75 -44.27 -12.29 11.33
N ARG A 76 -43.58 -13.11 12.12
CA ARG A 76 -44.18 -14.28 12.76
C ARG A 76 -45.28 -13.85 13.75
N GLN A 77 -45.02 -12.87 14.58
CA GLN A 77 -45.99 -12.34 15.51
C GLN A 77 -47.21 -11.74 14.80
N LEU A 78 -46.98 -11.03 13.71
CA LEU A 78 -48.07 -10.46 12.91
C LEU A 78 -48.94 -11.56 12.31
N ALA A 79 -48.34 -12.62 11.77
CA ALA A 79 -49.08 -13.73 11.20
C ALA A 79 -49.95 -14.44 12.27
N GLU A 80 -49.38 -14.64 13.47
CA GLU A 80 -50.11 -15.23 14.58
C GLU A 80 -51.30 -14.34 15.00
N LYS A 81 -51.08 -13.04 15.03
CA LYS A 81 -52.11 -12.08 15.44
C LYS A 81 -53.25 -12.07 14.43
N GLN A 82 -52.93 -12.14 13.14
CA GLN A 82 -53.94 -12.20 12.08
C GLN A 82 -54.79 -13.49 12.15
N GLU A 83 -54.13 -14.63 12.42
CA GLU A 83 -54.82 -15.90 12.61
C GLU A 83 -55.79 -15.84 13.81
N ASN A 84 -55.38 -15.21 14.90
CA ASN A 84 -56.20 -15.12 16.09
C ASN A 84 -57.38 -14.18 15.92
N ASN A 85 -57.31 -13.24 14.97
CA ASN A 85 -58.38 -12.29 14.73
C ASN A 85 -59.44 -12.80 13.73
N ASP A 86 -59.10 -13.87 13.02
CA ASP A 86 -60.05 -14.53 12.12
C ASP A 86 -60.94 -15.46 12.93
#